data_475668dc22ea7b62e03bf0e1fe2f52c4
#
_entry.id   475668dc22ea7b62e03bf0e1fe2f52c4
#
_cell.length_a   1.000
_cell.length_b   1.000
_cell.length_c   1.000
_cell.angle_alpha   90.00
_cell.angle_beta   90.00
_cell.angle_gamma   90.00
#
_symmetry.space_group_name_H-M   'P 1'
#
loop_
_entity.id
_entity.type
_entity.pdbx_description
1 polymer ?
#
loop_
_entity_poly.entity_id
_entity_poly.type
_entity_poly.pdbx_seq_one_letter_code
_entity_poly.pdbx_strand_id
1 'polypeptide(L)'
;LLYGFGLAVATFIEKYHGTAAAKAMIYYSPLFFLLQFLLVVNFIVIAVKYQYCKLHRWGLMVVHTSFIIILLGALTSFQFGEEGILHIREGESTDQIAVRQGDLTTFHTLPFTVELVKFTLTRYPGSSSPSSYESELLVHVDGKTRHEHVFMNNVLDVKGYRFFQASYDPDEQGTVLSVNRDVAGRNITYTGYLLLVIGLILSLVGKNSRFMA
;
A
#
# COMPACT_ATOMS: atom_id res chain seq x y z
N LEU A 1 18.45 11.57 -8.67
CA LEU A 1 17.77 11.96 -9.91
C LEU A 1 17.22 10.78 -10.67
N LEU A 2 18.03 9.74 -11.02
CA LEU A 2 17.57 8.56 -11.80
C LEU A 2 16.40 7.82 -11.14
N TYR A 3 16.45 7.62 -9.82
CA TYR A 3 15.36 6.98 -9.07
C TYR A 3 14.06 7.80 -9.17
N GLY A 4 14.13 9.12 -8.95
CA GLY A 4 12.97 9.99 -9.08
C GLY A 4 12.42 10.04 -10.52
N PHE A 5 13.28 9.98 -11.52
CA PHE A 5 12.85 9.86 -12.92
C PHE A 5 12.12 8.55 -13.18
N GLY A 6 12.62 7.43 -12.63
CA GLY A 6 11.93 6.12 -12.71
C GLY A 6 10.53 6.15 -12.12
N LEU A 7 10.34 6.80 -10.95
CA LEU A 7 9.03 6.97 -10.33
C LEU A 7 8.09 7.84 -11.20
N ALA A 8 8.61 8.92 -11.78
CA ALA A 8 7.82 9.76 -12.69
C ALA A 8 7.35 8.97 -13.92
N VAL A 9 8.23 8.21 -14.56
CA VAL A 9 7.89 7.33 -15.69
C VAL A 9 6.83 6.30 -15.27
N ALA A 10 6.97 5.67 -14.10
CA ALA A 10 6.00 4.72 -13.58
C ALA A 10 4.61 5.35 -13.42
N THR A 11 4.51 6.59 -12.93
CA THR A 11 3.25 7.32 -12.79
C THR A 11 2.56 7.56 -14.15
N PHE A 12 3.32 7.89 -15.19
CA PHE A 12 2.77 8.02 -16.55
C PHE A 12 2.30 6.69 -17.11
N ILE A 13 3.07 5.61 -16.93
CA ILE A 13 2.67 4.26 -17.35
C ILE A 13 1.38 3.85 -16.63
N GLU A 14 1.29 4.09 -15.33
CA GLU A 14 0.10 3.78 -14.54
C GLU A 14 -1.13 4.51 -15.06
N LYS A 15 -1.00 5.79 -15.39
CA LYS A 15 -2.10 6.60 -15.93
C LYS A 15 -2.66 6.04 -17.24
N TYR A 16 -1.82 5.55 -18.14
CA TYR A 16 -2.24 5.12 -19.49
C TYR A 16 -2.47 3.62 -19.62
N HIS A 17 -1.78 2.81 -18.81
CA HIS A 17 -1.78 1.35 -18.94
C HIS A 17 -2.20 0.63 -17.64
N GLY A 18 -2.50 1.37 -16.57
CA GLY A 18 -2.93 0.83 -15.28
C GLY A 18 -1.78 0.40 -14.37
N THR A 19 -2.13 0.16 -13.10
CA THR A 19 -1.18 -0.17 -12.02
C THR A 19 -0.43 -1.47 -12.28
N ALA A 20 -1.08 -2.49 -12.87
CA ALA A 20 -0.44 -3.77 -13.17
C ALA A 20 0.73 -3.60 -14.17
N ALA A 21 0.57 -2.77 -15.20
CA ALA A 21 1.61 -2.47 -16.16
C ALA A 21 2.78 -1.70 -15.53
N ALA A 22 2.50 -0.69 -14.69
CA ALA A 22 3.53 0.06 -13.96
C ALA A 22 4.34 -0.85 -13.03
N LYS A 23 3.67 -1.78 -12.30
CA LYS A 23 4.33 -2.79 -11.46
C LYS A 23 5.26 -3.67 -12.29
N ALA A 24 4.77 -4.26 -13.38
CA ALA A 24 5.55 -5.19 -14.20
C ALA A 24 6.73 -4.52 -14.93
N MET A 25 6.54 -3.31 -15.49
CA MET A 25 7.53 -2.66 -16.32
C MET A 25 8.59 -1.90 -15.52
N ILE A 26 8.21 -1.29 -14.39
CA ILE A 26 9.10 -0.42 -13.61
C ILE A 26 9.37 -0.98 -12.22
N TYR A 27 8.35 -1.09 -11.36
CA TYR A 27 8.57 -1.37 -9.93
C TYR A 27 9.21 -2.75 -9.66
N TYR A 28 8.90 -3.76 -10.48
CA TYR A 28 9.44 -5.12 -10.37
C TYR A 28 10.61 -5.38 -11.32
N SER A 29 11.11 -4.35 -12.02
CA SER A 29 12.23 -4.51 -12.93
C SER A 29 13.57 -4.65 -12.15
N PRO A 30 14.50 -5.48 -12.62
CA PRO A 30 15.84 -5.60 -12.02
C PRO A 30 16.58 -4.27 -11.95
N LEU A 31 16.38 -3.39 -12.93
CA LEU A 31 16.98 -2.06 -12.96
C LEU A 31 16.47 -1.20 -11.80
N PHE A 32 15.18 -1.26 -11.48
CA PHE A 32 14.60 -0.48 -10.39
C PHE A 32 15.10 -0.99 -9.03
N PHE A 33 15.22 -2.30 -8.83
CA PHE A 33 15.86 -2.87 -7.65
C PHE A 33 17.32 -2.46 -7.51
N LEU A 34 18.08 -2.44 -8.61
CA LEU A 34 19.45 -1.93 -8.60
C LEU A 34 19.51 -0.46 -8.18
N LEU A 35 18.61 0.38 -8.70
CA LEU A 35 18.54 1.80 -8.31
C LEU A 35 18.19 1.97 -6.84
N GLN A 36 17.29 1.16 -6.29
CA GLN A 36 16.97 1.17 -4.85
C GLN A 36 18.17 0.76 -4.01
N PHE A 37 18.88 -0.29 -4.41
CA PHE A 37 20.09 -0.73 -3.73
C PHE A 37 21.17 0.37 -3.74
N LEU A 38 21.43 0.98 -4.89
CA LEU A 38 22.39 2.09 -5.02
C LEU A 38 21.97 3.30 -4.16
N LEU A 39 20.67 3.55 -4.03
CA LEU A 39 20.15 4.60 -3.16
C LEU A 39 20.44 4.32 -1.69
N VAL A 40 20.25 3.08 -1.23
CA VAL A 40 20.62 2.66 0.14
C VAL A 40 22.11 2.84 0.39
N VAL A 41 22.95 2.37 -0.53
CA VAL A 41 24.41 2.55 -0.45
C VAL A 41 24.76 4.04 -0.37
N ASN A 42 24.13 4.87 -1.18
CA ASN A 42 24.35 6.32 -1.18
C ASN A 42 23.99 6.94 0.18
N PHE A 43 22.87 6.56 0.79
CA PHE A 43 22.50 7.05 2.13
C PHE A 43 23.53 6.68 3.21
N ILE A 44 24.04 5.44 3.17
CA ILE A 44 25.10 4.99 4.09
C ILE A 44 26.38 5.78 3.88
N VAL A 45 26.84 5.89 2.63
CA VAL A 45 28.06 6.63 2.26
C VAL A 45 27.98 8.09 2.70
N ILE A 46 26.85 8.75 2.48
CA ILE A 46 26.62 10.13 2.90
C ILE A 46 26.72 10.25 4.43
N ALA A 47 26.05 9.38 5.18
CA ALA A 47 26.06 9.39 6.64
C ALA A 47 27.48 9.21 7.21
N VAL A 48 28.27 8.31 6.61
CA VAL A 48 29.66 8.07 6.99
C VAL A 48 30.56 9.25 6.59
N LYS A 49 30.50 9.67 5.32
CA LYS A 49 31.31 10.77 4.76
C LYS A 49 31.16 12.06 5.55
N TYR A 50 29.94 12.43 5.86
CA TYR A 50 29.65 13.65 6.62
C TYR A 50 29.65 13.45 8.14
N GLN A 51 30.09 12.29 8.61
CA GLN A 51 30.31 11.98 10.03
C GLN A 51 29.11 12.36 10.92
N TYR A 52 27.89 12.00 10.51
CA TYR A 52 26.65 12.43 11.21
C TYR A 52 26.68 12.06 12.70
N CYS A 53 27.21 10.89 13.06
CA CYS A 53 27.35 10.47 14.46
C CYS A 53 28.35 11.35 15.22
N LYS A 54 29.55 11.61 14.67
CA LYS A 54 30.61 12.37 15.34
C LYS A 54 30.23 13.84 15.51
N LEU A 55 29.55 14.42 14.53
CA LEU A 55 29.10 15.82 14.53
C LEU A 55 27.75 16.01 15.23
N HIS A 56 27.21 14.98 15.88
CA HIS A 56 25.93 14.99 16.60
C HIS A 56 24.76 15.49 15.70
N ARG A 57 24.79 15.18 14.41
CA ARG A 57 23.73 15.51 13.45
C ARG A 57 22.64 14.45 13.44
N TRP A 58 22.08 14.17 14.61
CA TRP A 58 21.13 13.09 14.85
C TRP A 58 19.89 13.17 13.95
N GLY A 59 19.35 14.38 13.71
CA GLY A 59 18.20 14.56 12.84
C GLY A 59 18.45 14.02 11.43
N LEU A 60 19.56 14.41 10.80
CA LEU A 60 19.94 13.93 9.46
C LEU A 60 20.23 12.43 9.45
N MET A 61 20.86 11.91 10.50
CA MET A 61 21.11 10.47 10.63
C MET A 61 19.79 9.68 10.67
N VAL A 62 18.84 10.14 11.49
CA VAL A 62 17.53 9.49 11.61
C VAL A 62 16.75 9.54 10.28
N VAL A 63 16.79 10.68 9.56
CA VAL A 63 16.17 10.82 8.23
C VAL A 63 16.75 9.81 7.23
N HIS A 64 18.07 9.67 7.12
CA HIS A 64 18.67 8.71 6.18
C HIS A 64 18.38 7.27 6.57
N THR A 65 18.41 6.96 7.86
CA THR A 65 18.05 5.62 8.37
C THR A 65 16.58 5.30 8.11
N SER A 66 15.69 6.28 8.25
CA SER A 66 14.26 6.07 7.99
C SER A 66 13.97 5.73 6.53
N PHE A 67 14.67 6.34 5.58
CA PHE A 67 14.56 5.97 4.15
C PHE A 67 15.03 4.53 3.89
N ILE A 68 16.12 4.10 4.54
CA ILE A 68 16.57 2.71 4.44
C ILE A 68 15.50 1.75 4.96
N ILE A 69 14.90 2.06 6.11
CA ILE A 69 13.82 1.24 6.69
C ILE A 69 12.60 1.20 5.78
N ILE A 70 12.19 2.34 5.18
CA ILE A 70 11.07 2.39 4.21
C ILE A 70 11.37 1.49 3.00
N LEU A 71 12.58 1.53 2.45
CA LEU A 71 12.98 0.69 1.32
C LEU A 71 13.02 -0.80 1.69
N LEU A 72 13.46 -1.14 2.92
CA LEU A 72 13.38 -2.50 3.43
C LEU A 72 11.92 -2.96 3.61
N GLY A 73 11.03 -2.08 4.07
CA GLY A 73 9.60 -2.34 4.12
C GLY A 73 9.03 -2.64 2.74
N ALA A 74 9.35 -1.81 1.74
CA ALA A 74 8.93 -2.03 0.36
C ALA A 74 9.45 -3.37 -0.22
N LEU A 75 10.69 -3.74 0.07
CA LEU A 75 11.25 -5.04 -0.32
C LEU A 75 10.52 -6.20 0.38
N THR A 76 10.18 -6.04 1.66
CA THR A 76 9.41 -7.04 2.42
C THR A 76 8.00 -7.19 1.84
N SER A 77 7.33 -6.09 1.50
CA SER A 77 6.02 -6.10 0.83
C SER A 77 6.09 -6.81 -0.53
N PHE A 78 7.13 -6.53 -1.31
CA PHE A 78 7.33 -7.19 -2.60
C PHE A 78 7.52 -8.71 -2.45
N GLN A 79 8.26 -9.16 -1.44
CA GLN A 79 8.60 -10.58 -1.25
C GLN A 79 7.49 -11.38 -0.57
N PHE A 80 6.75 -10.79 0.35
CA PHE A 80 5.81 -11.47 1.24
C PHE A 80 4.38 -10.92 1.17
N GLY A 81 4.17 -9.83 0.43
CA GLY A 81 2.84 -9.27 0.22
C GLY A 81 2.02 -10.13 -0.73
N GLU A 82 0.75 -10.33 -0.40
CA GLU A 82 -0.23 -11.01 -1.25
C GLU A 82 -1.27 -9.98 -1.69
N GLU A 83 -1.54 -9.93 -2.98
CA GLU A 83 -2.60 -9.09 -3.56
C GLU A 83 -3.58 -9.98 -4.31
N GLY A 84 -4.86 -9.77 -4.06
CA GLY A 84 -5.93 -10.52 -4.71
C GLY A 84 -7.16 -9.66 -4.95
N ILE A 85 -8.14 -10.29 -5.56
CA ILE A 85 -9.46 -9.72 -5.85
C ILE A 85 -10.50 -10.65 -5.26
N LEU A 86 -11.46 -10.08 -4.54
CA LEU A 86 -12.67 -10.77 -4.11
C LEU A 86 -13.84 -10.17 -4.89
N HIS A 87 -14.47 -10.97 -5.75
CA HIS A 87 -15.70 -10.63 -6.44
C HIS A 87 -16.85 -11.40 -5.77
N ILE A 88 -17.90 -10.70 -5.38
CA ILE A 88 -19.01 -11.28 -4.64
C ILE A 88 -20.31 -10.53 -4.96
N ARG A 89 -21.41 -11.24 -5.09
CA ARG A 89 -22.74 -10.71 -5.36
C ARG A 89 -23.61 -10.69 -4.11
N GLU A 90 -24.65 -9.87 -4.10
CA GLU A 90 -25.60 -9.81 -3.00
C GLU A 90 -26.19 -11.17 -2.67
N GLY A 91 -26.17 -11.54 -1.38
CA GLY A 91 -26.60 -12.83 -0.86
C GLY A 91 -25.60 -13.98 -1.04
N GLU A 92 -24.45 -13.74 -1.67
CA GLU A 92 -23.38 -14.74 -1.77
C GLU A 92 -22.40 -14.62 -0.61
N SER A 93 -21.77 -15.75 -0.28
CA SER A 93 -20.67 -15.82 0.69
C SER A 93 -19.49 -16.57 0.09
N THR A 94 -18.27 -16.11 0.41
CA THR A 94 -17.04 -16.74 -0.06
C THR A 94 -15.92 -16.62 0.97
N ASP A 95 -15.05 -17.61 0.98
CA ASP A 95 -13.78 -17.61 1.71
C ASP A 95 -12.57 -17.61 0.77
N GLN A 96 -12.78 -17.28 -0.53
CA GLN A 96 -11.72 -17.33 -1.53
C GLN A 96 -11.48 -15.97 -2.17
N ILE A 97 -10.20 -15.68 -2.42
CA ILE A 97 -9.76 -14.55 -3.23
C ILE A 97 -9.04 -15.06 -4.47
N ALA A 98 -9.23 -14.38 -5.58
CA ALA A 98 -8.51 -14.62 -6.82
C ALA A 98 -7.18 -13.86 -6.81
N VAL A 99 -6.06 -14.56 -6.83
CA VAL A 99 -4.71 -14.01 -6.91
C VAL A 99 -4.19 -14.21 -8.32
N ARG A 100 -3.83 -13.12 -8.98
CA ARG A 100 -3.28 -13.17 -10.33
C ARG A 100 -1.75 -13.18 -10.31
N GLN A 101 -1.16 -14.23 -10.86
CA GLN A 101 0.29 -14.35 -11.05
C GLN A 101 0.59 -14.48 -12.55
N GLY A 102 0.94 -13.36 -13.19
CA GLY A 102 1.09 -13.30 -14.65
C GLY A 102 -0.24 -13.61 -15.36
N ASP A 103 -0.27 -14.68 -16.18
CA ASP A 103 -1.47 -15.13 -16.90
C ASP A 103 -2.30 -16.17 -16.12
N LEU A 104 -1.78 -16.64 -14.99
CA LEU A 104 -2.48 -17.62 -14.14
C LEU A 104 -3.28 -16.91 -13.05
N THR A 105 -4.51 -17.38 -12.85
CA THR A 105 -5.32 -16.99 -11.70
C THR A 105 -5.41 -18.19 -10.75
N THR A 106 -4.98 -18.01 -9.52
CA THR A 106 -5.07 -19.00 -8.45
C THR A 106 -6.05 -18.52 -7.38
N PHE A 107 -6.73 -19.44 -6.72
CA PHE A 107 -7.64 -19.11 -5.62
C PHE A 107 -6.96 -19.41 -4.29
N HIS A 108 -6.92 -18.42 -3.42
CA HIS A 108 -6.39 -18.55 -2.07
C HIS A 108 -7.54 -18.49 -1.07
N THR A 109 -7.57 -19.46 -0.13
CA THR A 109 -8.60 -19.53 0.90
C THR A 109 -8.27 -18.60 2.07
N LEU A 110 -9.24 -17.78 2.46
CA LEU A 110 -9.17 -16.90 3.62
C LEU A 110 -9.46 -17.68 4.91
N PRO A 111 -8.90 -17.30 6.05
CA PRO A 111 -9.21 -17.92 7.35
C PRO A 111 -10.52 -17.38 7.97
N PHE A 112 -11.44 -16.90 7.16
CA PHE A 112 -12.77 -16.39 7.49
C PHE A 112 -13.63 -16.32 6.22
N THR A 113 -14.95 -16.20 6.39
CA THR A 113 -15.90 -16.07 5.28
C THR A 113 -16.43 -14.64 5.21
N VAL A 114 -16.59 -14.12 4.01
CA VAL A 114 -17.20 -12.82 3.73
C VAL A 114 -18.48 -13.03 2.94
N GLU A 115 -19.56 -12.40 3.38
CA GLU A 115 -20.87 -12.40 2.71
C GLU A 115 -21.23 -10.95 2.34
N LEU A 116 -21.71 -10.73 1.12
CA LEU A 116 -22.23 -9.43 0.71
C LEU A 116 -23.73 -9.37 1.01
N VAL A 117 -24.10 -8.52 1.97
CA VAL A 117 -25.50 -8.29 2.32
C VAL A 117 -26.16 -7.37 1.32
N LYS A 118 -25.48 -6.24 1.03
CA LYS A 118 -26.00 -5.22 0.14
C LYS A 118 -24.88 -4.41 -0.48
N PHE A 119 -25.06 -4.07 -1.75
CA PHE A 119 -24.26 -3.07 -2.45
C PHE A 119 -25.10 -1.80 -2.69
N THR A 120 -24.52 -0.63 -2.47
CA THR A 120 -25.21 0.65 -2.66
C THR A 120 -24.36 1.58 -3.50
N LEU A 121 -24.93 2.03 -4.62
CA LEU A 121 -24.33 3.02 -5.51
C LEU A 121 -25.07 4.36 -5.38
N THR A 122 -24.33 5.39 -5.00
CA THR A 122 -24.83 6.77 -4.96
C THR A 122 -24.29 7.55 -6.15
N ARG A 123 -25.14 8.33 -6.81
CA ARG A 123 -24.77 9.16 -7.96
C ARG A 123 -24.83 10.65 -7.62
N TYR A 124 -24.08 11.45 -8.37
CA TYR A 124 -24.22 12.89 -8.28
C TYR A 124 -25.62 13.35 -8.72
N PRO A 125 -26.23 14.35 -8.05
CA PRO A 125 -27.52 14.89 -8.44
C PRO A 125 -27.53 15.32 -9.90
N GLY A 126 -28.50 14.80 -10.70
CA GLY A 126 -28.65 15.12 -12.12
C GLY A 126 -27.59 14.47 -13.04
N SER A 127 -26.81 13.51 -12.58
CA SER A 127 -25.80 12.81 -13.37
C SER A 127 -25.91 11.29 -13.21
N SER A 128 -25.51 10.55 -14.25
CA SER A 128 -25.30 9.10 -14.17
C SER A 128 -23.97 8.72 -13.54
N SER A 129 -23.08 9.69 -13.28
CA SER A 129 -21.76 9.43 -12.74
C SER A 129 -21.83 9.03 -11.26
N PRO A 130 -21.12 7.95 -10.84
CA PRO A 130 -21.03 7.54 -9.45
C PRO A 130 -20.38 8.63 -8.59
N SER A 131 -20.97 8.93 -7.43
CA SER A 131 -20.37 9.79 -6.40
C SER A 131 -19.71 8.97 -5.31
N SER A 132 -20.35 7.86 -4.90
CA SER A 132 -19.78 6.87 -4.00
C SER A 132 -20.45 5.52 -4.21
N TYR A 133 -19.77 4.48 -3.76
CA TYR A 133 -20.32 3.14 -3.69
C TYR A 133 -19.78 2.44 -2.45
N GLU A 134 -20.64 1.64 -1.83
CA GLU A 134 -20.30 0.94 -0.59
C GLU A 134 -20.87 -0.48 -0.58
N SER A 135 -20.22 -1.35 0.18
CA SER A 135 -20.58 -2.73 0.38
C SER A 135 -20.81 -3.00 1.87
N GLU A 136 -22.00 -3.46 2.21
CA GLU A 136 -22.32 -3.98 3.54
C GLU A 136 -21.96 -5.45 3.58
N LEU A 137 -21.05 -5.81 4.46
CA LEU A 137 -20.50 -7.16 4.57
C LEU A 137 -20.81 -7.79 5.92
N LEU A 138 -21.09 -9.09 5.90
CA LEU A 138 -20.99 -9.93 7.09
C LEU A 138 -19.69 -10.72 7.03
N VAL A 139 -18.87 -10.57 8.07
CA VAL A 139 -17.60 -11.28 8.21
C VAL A 139 -17.72 -12.31 9.32
N HIS A 140 -17.63 -13.59 8.94
CA HIS A 140 -17.67 -14.71 9.86
C HIS A 140 -16.27 -15.15 10.24
N VAL A 141 -15.81 -14.74 11.42
CA VAL A 141 -14.44 -14.96 11.90
C VAL A 141 -14.46 -15.49 13.34
N ASP A 142 -13.73 -16.57 13.60
CA ASP A 142 -13.59 -17.19 14.93
C ASP A 142 -14.95 -17.45 15.63
N GLY A 143 -15.96 -17.92 14.86
CA GLY A 143 -17.30 -18.21 15.35
C GLY A 143 -18.14 -16.98 15.67
N LYS A 144 -17.68 -15.78 15.34
CA LYS A 144 -18.41 -14.52 15.50
C LYS A 144 -18.73 -13.92 14.13
N THR A 145 -19.89 -13.28 14.04
CA THR A 145 -20.30 -12.51 12.87
C THR A 145 -20.16 -11.02 13.18
N ARG A 146 -19.50 -10.30 12.28
CA ARG A 146 -19.32 -8.85 12.36
C ARG A 146 -19.98 -8.20 11.16
N HIS A 147 -20.74 -7.13 11.40
CA HIS A 147 -21.24 -6.25 10.36
C HIS A 147 -20.20 -5.19 10.05
N GLU A 148 -19.79 -5.12 8.81
CA GLU A 148 -18.73 -4.21 8.35
C GLU A 148 -19.19 -3.46 7.11
N HIS A 149 -18.72 -2.23 6.95
CA HIS A 149 -18.98 -1.40 5.78
C HIS A 149 -17.67 -1.06 5.08
N VAL A 150 -17.60 -1.36 3.78
CA VAL A 150 -16.44 -1.01 2.94
C VAL A 150 -16.91 -0.02 1.89
N PHE A 151 -16.33 1.17 1.89
CA PHE A 151 -16.64 2.22 0.94
C PHE A 151 -15.36 2.99 0.53
N MET A 152 -15.49 3.97 -0.35
CA MET A 152 -14.35 4.76 -0.80
C MET A 152 -13.63 5.39 0.40
N ASN A 153 -12.32 5.12 0.53
CA ASN A 153 -11.45 5.55 1.64
C ASN A 153 -11.73 4.90 3.02
N ASN A 154 -12.63 3.94 3.12
CA ASN A 154 -12.84 3.14 4.32
C ASN A 154 -12.41 1.69 4.08
N VAL A 155 -11.41 1.24 4.82
CA VAL A 155 -10.75 -0.05 4.64
C VAL A 155 -11.18 -1.01 5.73
N LEU A 156 -11.62 -2.20 5.35
CA LEU A 156 -11.86 -3.29 6.30
C LEU A 156 -10.55 -4.05 6.53
N ASP A 157 -10.13 -4.21 7.80
CA ASP A 157 -8.97 -5.02 8.19
C ASP A 157 -9.45 -6.22 9.03
N VAL A 158 -9.22 -7.43 8.51
CA VAL A 158 -9.57 -8.69 9.17
C VAL A 158 -8.39 -9.65 9.10
N LYS A 159 -7.85 -10.05 10.25
CA LYS A 159 -6.71 -10.98 10.36
C LYS A 159 -5.51 -10.60 9.47
N GLY A 160 -5.29 -9.28 9.26
CA GLY A 160 -4.20 -8.76 8.44
C GLY A 160 -4.50 -8.66 6.95
N TYR A 161 -5.67 -9.13 6.51
CA TYR A 161 -6.20 -8.87 5.17
C TYR A 161 -6.93 -7.54 5.16
N ARG A 162 -6.61 -6.70 4.19
CA ARG A 162 -7.26 -5.41 3.95
C ARG A 162 -8.09 -5.44 2.70
N PHE A 163 -9.33 -5.04 2.82
CA PHE A 163 -10.30 -4.98 1.73
C PHE A 163 -10.56 -3.52 1.37
N PHE A 164 -10.39 -3.22 0.10
CA PHE A 164 -10.61 -1.89 -0.47
C PHE A 164 -11.70 -1.99 -1.51
N GLN A 165 -12.61 -1.05 -1.53
CA GLN A 165 -13.61 -0.95 -2.57
C GLN A 165 -12.94 -0.59 -3.90
N ALA A 166 -12.92 -1.51 -4.87
CA ALA A 166 -12.23 -1.34 -6.14
C ALA A 166 -13.18 -1.01 -7.29
N SER A 167 -14.20 -1.83 -7.50
CA SER A 167 -15.22 -1.62 -8.53
C SER A 167 -16.51 -2.35 -8.16
N TYR A 168 -17.46 -2.40 -9.09
CA TYR A 168 -18.76 -3.05 -8.91
C TYR A 168 -19.26 -3.62 -10.23
N ASP A 169 -20.25 -4.50 -10.17
CA ASP A 169 -20.87 -5.09 -11.34
C ASP A 169 -21.78 -4.07 -12.08
N PRO A 170 -21.89 -4.14 -13.42
CA PRO A 170 -22.72 -3.23 -14.20
C PRO A 170 -24.19 -3.24 -13.84
N ASP A 171 -24.68 -4.33 -13.25
CA ASP A 171 -26.07 -4.48 -12.77
C ASP A 171 -26.28 -3.98 -11.34
N GLU A 172 -25.22 -3.46 -10.70
CA GLU A 172 -25.21 -2.91 -9.32
C GLU A 172 -25.59 -3.92 -8.23
N GLN A 173 -25.47 -5.23 -8.51
CA GLN A 173 -25.79 -6.30 -7.56
C GLN A 173 -24.56 -7.05 -7.04
N GLY A 174 -23.39 -6.59 -7.38
CA GLY A 174 -22.13 -7.20 -6.95
C GLY A 174 -21.02 -6.18 -6.78
N THR A 175 -20.05 -6.56 -5.99
CA THR A 175 -18.88 -5.74 -5.67
C THR A 175 -17.58 -6.46 -5.98
N VAL A 176 -16.59 -5.69 -6.35
CA VAL A 176 -15.20 -6.14 -6.53
C VAL A 176 -14.34 -5.44 -5.51
N LEU A 177 -13.81 -6.20 -4.57
CA LEU A 177 -12.91 -5.72 -3.53
C LEU A 177 -11.48 -6.11 -3.87
N SER A 178 -10.58 -5.14 -3.82
CA SER A 178 -9.15 -5.41 -3.82
C SER A 178 -8.72 -5.86 -2.42
N VAL A 179 -8.04 -6.98 -2.34
CA VAL A 179 -7.60 -7.59 -1.08
C VAL A 179 -6.09 -7.58 -1.01
N ASN A 180 -5.55 -7.05 0.08
CA ASN A 180 -4.11 -6.97 0.30
C ASN A 180 -3.77 -7.56 1.67
N ARG A 181 -2.77 -8.44 1.72
CA ARG A 181 -2.19 -8.97 2.95
C ARG A 181 -0.70 -8.65 2.98
N ASP A 182 -0.35 -7.60 3.69
CA ASP A 182 1.04 -7.16 3.88
C ASP A 182 1.25 -6.60 5.29
N VAL A 183 1.21 -7.45 6.28
CA VAL A 183 1.35 -7.04 7.69
C VAL A 183 2.80 -6.64 7.99
N ALA A 184 3.76 -7.44 7.53
CA ALA A 184 5.18 -7.24 7.84
C ALA A 184 5.75 -5.99 7.14
N GLY A 185 5.62 -5.91 5.81
CA GLY A 185 6.15 -4.79 5.03
C GLY A 185 5.52 -3.47 5.42
N ARG A 186 4.19 -3.46 5.61
CA ARG A 186 3.43 -2.31 6.10
C ARG A 186 3.95 -1.80 7.44
N ASN A 187 4.13 -2.68 8.43
CA ASN A 187 4.60 -2.28 9.75
C ASN A 187 6.03 -1.73 9.72
N ILE A 188 6.92 -2.34 8.94
CA ILE A 188 8.28 -1.84 8.73
C ILE A 188 8.22 -0.45 8.07
N THR A 189 7.43 -0.29 7.02
CA THR A 189 7.29 0.99 6.31
C THR A 189 6.72 2.08 7.21
N TYR A 190 5.70 1.80 8.01
CA TYR A 190 5.12 2.77 8.96
C TYR A 190 6.10 3.15 10.06
N THR A 191 6.92 2.21 10.54
CA THR A 191 8.03 2.52 11.45
C THR A 191 9.02 3.49 10.79
N GLY A 192 9.34 3.27 9.52
CA GLY A 192 10.17 4.19 8.74
C GLY A 192 9.54 5.58 8.60
N TYR A 193 8.24 5.70 8.35
CA TYR A 193 7.54 7.00 8.29
C TYR A 193 7.55 7.73 9.63
N LEU A 194 7.32 7.02 10.73
CA LEU A 194 7.41 7.61 12.07
C LEU A 194 8.81 8.17 12.34
N LEU A 195 9.85 7.39 12.05
CA LEU A 195 11.24 7.83 12.20
C LEU A 195 11.57 9.00 11.27
N LEU A 196 11.02 9.04 10.05
CA LEU A 196 11.21 10.15 9.13
C LEU A 196 10.68 11.46 9.73
N VAL A 197 9.46 11.44 10.27
CA VAL A 197 8.86 12.60 10.93
C VAL A 197 9.71 13.07 12.13
N ILE A 198 10.13 12.13 12.99
CA ILE A 198 11.00 12.43 14.13
C ILE A 198 12.33 13.03 13.64
N GLY A 199 12.96 12.46 12.64
CA GLY A 199 14.22 12.93 12.07
C GLY A 199 14.11 14.32 11.48
N LEU A 200 13.00 14.63 10.78
CA LEU A 200 12.74 15.97 10.26
C LEU A 200 12.59 17.00 11.39
N ILE A 201 11.81 16.68 12.43
CA ILE A 201 11.66 17.56 13.61
C ILE A 201 13.03 17.81 14.28
N LEU A 202 13.80 16.73 14.53
CA LEU A 202 15.14 16.87 15.11
C LEU A 202 16.09 17.71 14.23
N SER A 203 15.94 17.62 12.90
CA SER A 203 16.73 18.43 11.96
C SER A 203 16.37 19.91 12.01
N LEU A 204 15.12 20.24 12.31
CA LEU A 204 14.64 21.62 12.43
C LEU A 204 15.00 22.26 13.77
N VAL A 205 14.85 21.49 14.87
CA VAL A 205 15.01 21.99 16.26
C VAL A 205 16.44 21.82 16.78
N GLY A 206 17.27 20.99 16.13
CA GLY A 206 18.64 20.71 16.59
C GLY A 206 19.52 21.96 16.61
N LYS A 207 20.41 22.07 17.62
CA LYS A 207 21.35 23.20 17.78
C LYS A 207 22.26 23.46 16.56
N ASN A 208 22.40 22.49 15.66
CA ASN A 208 23.12 22.59 14.38
C ASN A 208 22.17 22.82 13.18
N SER A 209 20.94 23.22 13.43
CA SER A 209 19.97 23.58 12.40
C SER A 209 20.35 24.92 11.78
N ARG A 210 20.33 25.02 10.45
CA ARG A 210 20.54 26.29 9.73
C ARG A 210 19.46 27.35 10.04
N PHE A 211 18.38 26.97 10.69
CA PHE A 211 17.27 27.86 11.07
C PHE A 211 17.47 28.49 12.46
N MET A 212 18.45 28.01 13.24
CA MET A 212 18.78 28.55 14.57
C MET A 212 20.17 29.22 14.61
N ALA A 213 20.83 29.41 13.47
CA ALA A 213 22.12 30.10 13.36
C ALA A 213 21.94 31.56 12.95
#